data_4893d0aad47953f4278d922b53702bfc
#
_entry.id   4893d0aad47953f4278d922b53702bfc
#
_cell.length_a   1.000
_cell.length_b   1.000
_cell.length_c   1.000
_cell.angle_alpha   90.00
_cell.angle_beta   90.00
_cell.angle_gamma   90.00
#
_symmetry.space_group_name_H-M   'P 1'
#
loop_
_entity.id
_entity.type
_entity.pdbx_description
1 polymer ?
#
loop_
_entity_poly.entity_id
_entity_poly.type
_entity_poly.pdbx_seq_one_letter_code
_entity_poly.pdbx_strand_id
1 'polypeptide(L)'
;ARSVPEYLKLRFDERTRAFNSCTFAVMTIFASGISMNALAKLLANLLPYKLDVTVPLIGLQLGSYDVYLWVCSAVVLVYVLKGGLTSAIYTEVLQFFMIVLGFAPVVYLGLKDVGGWGKLQETLGTVAANPAQLGLNSNTFETNAWTSAWSPLLKGPDANPMGVDWFAMVFGLGFVLSFGYWCTDFLVVQRAMAAKNMSAA
;
A
#
# COMPACT_ATOMS: atom_id res chain seq x y z
N ALA A 1 27.06 -11.26 -5.35
CA ALA A 1 25.70 -11.81 -5.52
C ALA A 1 24.87 -10.83 -6.35
N ARG A 2 24.09 -11.33 -7.28
CA ARG A 2 23.21 -10.54 -8.14
C ARG A 2 21.77 -10.51 -7.63
N SER A 3 21.49 -11.23 -6.56
CA SER A 3 20.17 -11.28 -5.92
C SER A 3 20.29 -11.77 -4.48
N VAL A 4 19.26 -11.50 -3.66
CA VAL A 4 19.18 -12.01 -2.28
C VAL A 4 19.21 -13.56 -2.24
N PRO A 5 18.48 -14.29 -3.09
CA PRO A 5 18.59 -15.75 -3.13
C PRO A 5 19.98 -16.26 -3.49
N GLU A 6 20.69 -15.58 -4.40
CA GLU A 6 22.06 -15.94 -4.75
C GLU A 6 23.01 -15.71 -3.57
N TYR A 7 22.85 -14.61 -2.84
CA TYR A 7 23.61 -14.37 -1.62
C TYR A 7 23.40 -15.47 -0.58
N LEU A 8 22.15 -15.90 -0.39
CA LEU A 8 21.83 -17.00 0.53
C LEU A 8 22.45 -18.32 0.10
N LYS A 9 22.50 -18.60 -1.21
CA LYS A 9 23.23 -19.77 -1.74
C LYS A 9 24.73 -19.73 -1.40
N LEU A 10 25.36 -18.56 -1.57
CA LEU A 10 26.79 -18.40 -1.29
C LEU A 10 27.14 -18.51 0.20
N ARG A 11 26.20 -18.12 1.07
CA ARG A 11 26.42 -18.10 2.52
C ARG A 11 25.99 -19.41 3.20
N PHE A 12 24.97 -20.08 2.71
CA PHE A 12 24.40 -21.29 3.30
C PHE A 12 24.45 -22.45 2.32
N ASP A 13 23.33 -22.69 1.61
CA ASP A 13 23.20 -23.80 0.68
C ASP A 13 22.15 -23.53 -0.42
N GLU A 14 22.05 -24.49 -1.36
CA GLU A 14 21.08 -24.46 -2.44
C GLU A 14 19.62 -24.61 -1.95
N ARG A 15 19.41 -25.33 -0.85
CA ARG A 15 18.07 -25.54 -0.28
C ARG A 15 17.51 -24.23 0.28
N THR A 16 18.34 -23.47 0.99
CA THR A 16 17.98 -22.14 1.52
C THR A 16 17.65 -21.17 0.39
N ARG A 17 18.42 -21.18 -0.70
CA ARG A 17 18.12 -20.43 -1.92
C ARG A 17 16.76 -20.79 -2.50
N ALA A 18 16.50 -22.08 -2.71
CA ALA A 18 15.27 -22.57 -3.30
C ALA A 18 14.05 -22.22 -2.44
N PHE A 19 14.14 -22.44 -1.13
CA PHE A 19 13.08 -22.11 -0.20
C PHE A 19 12.74 -20.62 -0.22
N ASN A 20 13.75 -19.74 -0.12
CA ASN A 20 13.56 -18.30 -0.18
C ASN A 20 12.94 -17.85 -1.51
N SER A 21 13.42 -18.40 -2.64
CA SER A 21 12.89 -18.06 -3.96
C SER A 21 11.43 -18.50 -4.12
N CYS A 22 11.07 -19.67 -3.62
CA CYS A 22 9.69 -20.17 -3.69
C CYS A 22 8.75 -19.32 -2.82
N THR A 23 9.15 -19.03 -1.58
CA THR A 23 8.37 -18.19 -0.66
C THR A 23 8.16 -16.80 -1.24
N PHE A 24 9.22 -16.21 -1.81
CA PHE A 24 9.14 -14.90 -2.43
C PHE A 24 8.21 -14.90 -3.66
N ALA A 25 8.28 -15.91 -4.50
CA ALA A 25 7.40 -16.05 -5.67
C ALA A 25 5.92 -16.11 -5.26
N VAL A 26 5.61 -16.94 -4.26
CA VAL A 26 4.24 -17.04 -3.71
C VAL A 26 3.77 -15.69 -3.14
N MET A 27 4.60 -15.05 -2.31
CA MET A 27 4.29 -13.73 -1.74
C MET A 27 4.02 -12.69 -2.82
N THR A 28 4.84 -12.65 -3.87
CA THR A 28 4.70 -11.67 -4.96
C THR A 28 3.40 -11.88 -5.75
N ILE A 29 3.02 -13.13 -6.02
CA ILE A 29 1.76 -13.45 -6.70
C ILE A 29 0.56 -12.96 -5.88
N PHE A 30 0.53 -13.25 -4.57
CA PHE A 30 -0.55 -12.79 -3.70
C PHE A 30 -0.58 -11.26 -3.58
N ALA A 31 0.56 -10.61 -3.37
CA ALA A 31 0.64 -9.16 -3.27
C ALA A 31 0.16 -8.46 -4.55
N SER A 32 0.56 -8.98 -5.72
CA SER A 32 0.10 -8.47 -7.02
C SER A 32 -1.41 -8.65 -7.20
N GLY A 33 -1.95 -9.81 -6.82
CA GLY A 33 -3.39 -10.09 -6.89
C GLY A 33 -4.20 -9.15 -5.99
N ILE A 34 -3.75 -8.92 -4.76
CA ILE A 34 -4.40 -7.99 -3.82
C ILE A 34 -4.38 -6.55 -4.37
N SER A 35 -3.25 -6.11 -4.91
CA SER A 35 -3.11 -4.77 -5.50
C SER A 35 -4.02 -4.57 -6.71
N MET A 36 -4.09 -5.55 -7.60
CA MET A 36 -4.99 -5.52 -8.77
C MET A 36 -6.47 -5.53 -8.36
N ASN A 37 -6.84 -6.34 -7.36
CA ASN A 37 -8.20 -6.36 -6.80
C ASN A 37 -8.57 -4.98 -6.23
N ALA A 38 -7.69 -4.36 -5.44
CA ALA A 38 -7.92 -3.04 -4.87
C ALA A 38 -8.13 -1.99 -5.96
N LEU A 39 -7.28 -1.99 -7.01
CA LEU A 39 -7.38 -1.07 -8.14
C LEU A 39 -8.69 -1.27 -8.92
N ALA A 40 -9.06 -2.51 -9.22
CA ALA A 40 -10.30 -2.82 -9.94
C ALA A 40 -11.54 -2.37 -9.16
N LYS A 41 -11.60 -2.60 -7.84
CA LYS A 41 -12.67 -2.13 -6.96
C LYS A 41 -12.74 -0.60 -6.92
N LEU A 42 -11.60 0.06 -6.83
CA LEU A 42 -11.52 1.51 -6.82
C LEU A 42 -12.07 2.09 -8.12
N LEU A 43 -11.67 1.56 -9.28
CA LEU A 43 -12.17 2.00 -10.57
C LEU A 43 -13.67 1.72 -10.75
N ALA A 44 -14.15 0.55 -10.33
CA ALA A 44 -15.55 0.20 -10.39
C ALA A 44 -16.46 1.12 -9.56
N ASN A 45 -15.92 1.70 -8.47
CA ASN A 45 -16.64 2.66 -7.63
C ASN A 45 -16.50 4.11 -8.07
N LEU A 46 -15.35 4.50 -8.62
CA LEU A 46 -15.11 5.88 -9.05
C LEU A 46 -15.68 6.20 -10.42
N LEU A 47 -15.66 5.23 -11.33
CA LEU A 47 -16.13 5.47 -12.70
C LEU A 47 -17.65 5.26 -12.79
N PRO A 48 -18.39 6.22 -13.35
CA PRO A 48 -19.85 6.13 -13.47
C PRO A 48 -20.30 5.11 -14.54
N TYR A 49 -19.37 4.62 -15.35
CA TYR A 49 -19.66 3.69 -16.43
C TYR A 49 -19.74 2.26 -15.91
N LYS A 50 -20.93 1.68 -15.94
CA LYS A 50 -21.13 0.24 -15.72
C LYS A 50 -20.85 -0.49 -17.02
N LEU A 51 -19.78 -1.24 -17.04
CA LEU A 51 -19.36 -2.04 -18.21
C LEU A 51 -19.75 -3.49 -17.94
N ASP A 52 -20.92 -3.88 -18.41
CA ASP A 52 -21.33 -5.28 -18.37
C ASP A 52 -21.07 -5.87 -19.76
N VAL A 53 -20.10 -6.76 -19.87
CA VAL A 53 -19.69 -7.41 -21.12
C VAL A 53 -20.04 -8.88 -21.07
N THR A 54 -20.82 -9.34 -22.01
CA THR A 54 -21.09 -10.76 -22.20
C THR A 54 -20.13 -11.33 -23.25
N VAL A 55 -19.31 -12.29 -22.88
CA VAL A 55 -18.42 -13.00 -23.80
C VAL A 55 -19.22 -14.10 -24.52
N PRO A 56 -19.58 -13.91 -25.81
CA PRO A 56 -20.53 -14.79 -26.51
C PRO A 56 -20.02 -16.22 -26.68
N LEU A 57 -18.67 -16.41 -26.65
CA LEU A 57 -18.06 -17.70 -26.90
C LEU A 57 -18.19 -18.67 -25.72
N ILE A 58 -18.32 -18.15 -24.49
CA ILE A 58 -18.29 -18.94 -23.25
C ILE A 58 -19.56 -18.68 -22.41
N GLY A 59 -20.41 -17.74 -22.83
CA GLY A 59 -21.61 -17.33 -22.07
C GLY A 59 -21.30 -16.64 -20.73
N LEU A 60 -20.04 -16.21 -20.52
CA LEU A 60 -19.60 -15.58 -19.28
C LEU A 60 -20.03 -14.12 -19.24
N GLN A 61 -20.77 -13.74 -18.22
CA GLN A 61 -21.11 -12.34 -17.94
C GLN A 61 -20.04 -11.74 -17.05
N LEU A 62 -19.30 -10.77 -17.58
CA LEU A 62 -18.28 -10.01 -16.85
C LEU A 62 -18.91 -8.70 -16.37
N GLY A 63 -18.98 -8.53 -15.07
CA GLY A 63 -19.39 -7.27 -14.46
C GLY A 63 -18.30 -6.18 -14.59
N SER A 64 -18.64 -4.95 -14.27
CA SER A 64 -17.72 -3.80 -14.35
C SER A 64 -16.40 -4.03 -13.63
N TYR A 65 -16.43 -4.68 -12.47
CA TYR A 65 -15.23 -5.06 -11.72
C TYR A 65 -14.30 -5.97 -12.54
N ASP A 66 -14.84 -7.02 -13.14
CA ASP A 66 -14.05 -7.98 -13.91
C ASP A 66 -13.43 -7.33 -15.15
N VAL A 67 -14.19 -6.47 -15.83
CA VAL A 67 -13.70 -5.73 -17.00
C VAL A 67 -12.53 -4.84 -16.60
N TYR A 68 -12.66 -4.06 -15.53
CA TYR A 68 -11.55 -3.21 -15.04
C TYR A 68 -10.35 -4.02 -14.61
N LEU A 69 -10.55 -5.16 -13.96
CA LEU A 69 -9.46 -6.06 -13.57
C LEU A 69 -8.66 -6.54 -14.79
N TRP A 70 -9.35 -7.00 -15.84
CA TRP A 70 -8.71 -7.48 -17.06
C TRP A 70 -8.02 -6.36 -17.83
N VAL A 71 -8.66 -5.19 -17.96
CA VAL A 71 -8.07 -4.04 -18.66
C VAL A 71 -6.81 -3.57 -17.96
N CYS A 72 -6.84 -3.37 -16.65
CA CYS A 72 -5.66 -2.95 -15.88
C CYS A 72 -4.53 -3.98 -15.97
N SER A 73 -4.86 -5.26 -15.85
CA SER A 73 -3.88 -6.34 -15.98
C SER A 73 -3.23 -6.36 -17.37
N ALA A 74 -4.02 -6.17 -18.43
CA ALA A 74 -3.51 -6.10 -19.78
C ALA A 74 -2.58 -4.89 -20.00
N VAL A 75 -2.95 -3.73 -19.50
CA VAL A 75 -2.11 -2.51 -19.59
C VAL A 75 -0.77 -2.73 -18.89
N VAL A 76 -0.80 -3.24 -17.64
CA VAL A 76 0.42 -3.55 -16.89
C VAL A 76 1.28 -4.56 -17.63
N LEU A 77 0.69 -5.64 -18.11
CA LEU A 77 1.41 -6.68 -18.84
C LEU A 77 2.11 -6.11 -20.09
N VAL A 78 1.42 -5.29 -20.88
CA VAL A 78 1.96 -4.70 -22.12
C VAL A 78 3.18 -3.81 -21.83
N TYR A 79 3.09 -2.90 -20.85
CA TYR A 79 4.21 -2.01 -20.61
C TYR A 79 5.39 -2.74 -19.93
N VAL A 80 5.13 -3.74 -19.09
CA VAL A 80 6.20 -4.54 -18.47
C VAL A 80 6.90 -5.42 -19.52
N LEU A 81 6.15 -6.06 -20.41
CA LEU A 81 6.73 -6.88 -21.49
C LEU A 81 7.60 -6.06 -22.45
N LYS A 82 7.17 -4.82 -22.78
CA LYS A 82 7.91 -3.96 -23.71
C LYS A 82 9.11 -3.25 -23.05
N GLY A 83 8.96 -2.80 -21.83
CA GLY A 83 9.93 -1.91 -21.17
C GLY A 83 10.76 -2.55 -20.07
N GLY A 84 10.36 -3.71 -19.57
CA GLY A 84 11.04 -4.40 -18.49
C GLY A 84 11.22 -3.55 -17.24
N LEU A 85 12.33 -3.76 -16.52
CA LEU A 85 12.67 -3.03 -15.28
C LEU A 85 12.83 -1.53 -15.52
N THR A 86 13.40 -1.13 -16.64
CA THR A 86 13.63 0.29 -16.97
C THR A 86 12.32 1.05 -17.05
N SER A 87 11.31 0.50 -17.73
CA SER A 87 9.98 1.11 -17.81
C SER A 87 9.33 1.22 -16.44
N ALA A 88 9.46 0.20 -15.60
CA ALA A 88 8.92 0.22 -14.24
C ALA A 88 9.52 1.38 -13.41
N ILE A 89 10.86 1.57 -13.45
CA ILE A 89 11.54 2.65 -12.73
C ILE A 89 11.06 4.03 -13.20
N TYR A 90 10.97 4.27 -14.51
CA TYR A 90 10.47 5.55 -15.02
C TYR A 90 9.01 5.79 -14.64
N THR A 91 8.19 4.74 -14.66
CA THR A 91 6.79 4.85 -14.23
C THR A 91 6.67 5.22 -12.76
N GLU A 92 7.53 4.69 -11.89
CA GLU A 92 7.56 5.05 -10.47
C GLU A 92 7.95 6.49 -10.22
N VAL A 93 8.94 7.01 -10.96
CA VAL A 93 9.31 8.43 -10.88
C VAL A 93 8.15 9.33 -11.30
N LEU A 94 7.49 9.00 -12.42
CA LEU A 94 6.31 9.73 -12.87
C LEU A 94 5.18 9.65 -11.83
N GLN A 95 4.92 8.48 -11.29
CA GLN A 95 3.91 8.25 -10.28
C GLN A 95 4.16 9.08 -9.02
N PHE A 96 5.39 9.22 -8.57
CA PHE A 96 5.73 10.09 -7.43
C PHE A 96 5.26 11.52 -7.66
N PHE A 97 5.57 12.11 -8.82
CA PHE A 97 5.12 13.47 -9.14
C PHE A 97 3.59 13.56 -9.27
N MET A 98 2.95 12.58 -9.86
CA MET A 98 1.49 12.57 -9.97
C MET A 98 0.80 12.44 -8.61
N ILE A 99 1.36 11.65 -7.69
CA ILE A 99 0.84 11.55 -6.32
C ILE A 99 0.95 12.90 -5.62
N VAL A 100 2.14 13.53 -5.62
CA VAL A 100 2.35 14.81 -4.95
C VAL A 100 1.45 15.90 -5.54
N LEU A 101 1.41 16.02 -6.86
CA LEU A 101 0.60 17.04 -7.55
C LEU A 101 -0.92 16.78 -7.41
N GLY A 102 -1.33 15.52 -7.30
CA GLY A 102 -2.74 15.14 -7.11
C GLY A 102 -3.20 15.34 -5.67
N PHE A 103 -2.41 14.92 -4.69
CA PHE A 103 -2.80 15.01 -3.28
C PHE A 103 -2.70 16.43 -2.70
N ALA A 104 -1.70 17.21 -3.12
CA ALA A 104 -1.51 18.56 -2.58
C ALA A 104 -2.76 19.46 -2.72
N PRO A 105 -3.40 19.59 -3.91
CA PRO A 105 -4.62 20.37 -4.02
C PRO A 105 -5.80 19.75 -3.26
N VAL A 106 -5.92 18.42 -3.21
CA VAL A 106 -7.00 17.76 -2.45
C VAL A 106 -6.88 18.05 -0.95
N VAL A 107 -5.67 17.92 -0.40
CA VAL A 107 -5.39 18.23 1.00
C VAL A 107 -5.67 19.71 1.29
N TYR A 108 -5.21 20.60 0.41
CA TYR A 108 -5.45 22.04 0.57
C TYR A 108 -6.95 22.40 0.55
N LEU A 109 -7.70 21.88 -0.42
CA LEU A 109 -9.13 22.11 -0.52
C LEU A 109 -9.89 21.49 0.66
N GLY A 110 -9.56 20.27 1.05
CA GLY A 110 -10.18 19.59 2.18
C GLY A 110 -9.94 20.34 3.50
N LEU A 111 -8.71 20.82 3.74
CA LEU A 111 -8.42 21.66 4.91
C LEU A 111 -9.18 22.99 4.87
N LYS A 112 -9.28 23.61 3.70
CA LYS A 112 -10.03 24.86 3.53
C LYS A 112 -11.52 24.67 3.81
N ASP A 113 -12.12 23.60 3.32
CA ASP A 113 -13.54 23.27 3.51
C ASP A 113 -13.88 22.99 4.98
N VAL A 114 -12.98 22.35 5.70
CA VAL A 114 -13.13 22.08 7.15
C VAL A 114 -12.91 23.35 7.99
N GLY A 115 -12.29 24.38 7.44
CA GLY A 115 -11.97 25.62 8.17
C GLY A 115 -10.55 25.66 8.76
N GLY A 116 -9.64 24.87 8.20
CA GLY A 116 -8.23 24.82 8.57
C GLY A 116 -7.88 23.76 9.61
N TRP A 117 -6.58 23.64 9.90
CA TRP A 117 -6.05 22.61 10.79
C TRP A 117 -6.62 22.67 12.21
N GLY A 118 -6.76 23.86 12.79
CA GLY A 118 -7.32 24.02 14.14
C GLY A 118 -8.76 23.55 14.25
N LYS A 119 -9.60 23.87 13.24
CA LYS A 119 -10.99 23.43 13.20
C LYS A 119 -11.10 21.92 13.00
N LEU A 120 -10.20 21.32 12.20
CA LEU A 120 -10.10 19.89 12.03
C LEU A 120 -9.81 19.19 13.37
N GLN A 121 -8.84 19.69 14.14
CA GLN A 121 -8.50 19.13 15.45
C GLN A 121 -9.68 19.24 16.44
N GLU A 122 -10.35 20.39 16.48
CA GLU A 122 -11.52 20.60 17.32
C GLU A 122 -12.64 19.59 16.96
N THR A 123 -12.95 19.46 15.67
CA THR A 123 -13.98 18.53 15.19
C THR A 123 -13.61 17.08 15.52
N LEU A 124 -12.37 16.67 15.30
CA LEU A 124 -11.90 15.32 15.65
C LEU A 124 -11.97 15.10 17.17
N GLY A 125 -11.67 16.10 17.98
CA GLY A 125 -11.81 16.03 19.44
C GLY A 125 -13.26 15.81 19.88
N THR A 126 -14.22 16.51 19.26
CA THR A 126 -15.66 16.31 19.56
C THR A 126 -16.15 14.92 19.14
N VAL A 127 -15.67 14.39 18.02
CA VAL A 127 -15.97 13.03 17.57
C VAL A 127 -15.35 11.99 18.51
N ALA A 128 -14.13 12.22 19.00
CA ALA A 128 -13.49 11.35 19.98
C ALA A 128 -14.25 11.29 21.31
N ALA A 129 -14.85 12.41 21.72
CA ALA A 129 -15.68 12.45 22.92
C ALA A 129 -17.03 11.70 22.76
N ASN A 130 -17.53 11.56 21.54
CA ASN A 130 -18.81 10.92 21.23
C ASN A 130 -18.67 9.89 20.10
N PRO A 131 -17.97 8.77 20.30
CA PRO A 131 -17.68 7.77 19.26
C PRO A 131 -18.94 7.06 18.74
N ALA A 132 -20.03 7.08 19.48
CA ALA A 132 -21.33 6.55 19.07
C ALA A 132 -21.89 7.21 17.80
N GLN A 133 -21.53 8.45 17.50
CA GLN A 133 -21.93 9.16 16.28
C GLN A 133 -21.32 8.52 15.00
N LEU A 134 -20.23 7.79 15.15
CA LEU A 134 -19.59 7.02 14.05
C LEU A 134 -20.01 5.56 14.04
N GLY A 135 -20.97 5.13 14.87
CA GLY A 135 -21.37 3.73 15.00
C GLY A 135 -20.31 2.84 15.65
N LEU A 136 -19.35 3.43 16.34
CA LEU A 136 -18.32 2.69 17.07
C LEU A 136 -18.84 2.31 18.46
N ASN A 137 -18.77 1.03 18.79
CA ASN A 137 -19.16 0.47 20.09
C ASN A 137 -18.08 0.64 21.17
N SER A 138 -17.37 1.74 21.15
CA SER A 138 -16.26 1.94 22.07
C SER A 138 -16.57 3.01 23.12
N ASN A 139 -15.92 2.86 24.28
CA ASN A 139 -15.89 3.88 25.31
C ASN A 139 -15.34 5.20 24.75
N THR A 140 -15.57 6.29 25.46
CA THR A 140 -15.02 7.61 25.09
C THR A 140 -13.50 7.55 24.96
N PHE A 141 -12.99 7.88 23.79
CA PHE A 141 -11.55 8.05 23.58
C PHE A 141 -11.05 9.36 24.20
N GLU A 142 -9.75 9.42 24.51
CA GLU A 142 -9.13 10.68 24.89
C GLU A 142 -9.27 11.71 23.75
N THR A 143 -9.41 13.00 24.09
CA THR A 143 -9.70 14.07 23.12
C THR A 143 -8.69 14.16 21.97
N ASN A 144 -7.43 13.74 22.21
CA ASN A 144 -6.37 13.71 21.20
C ASN A 144 -6.20 12.37 20.49
N ALA A 145 -7.02 11.36 20.80
CA ALA A 145 -6.90 10.03 20.24
C ALA A 145 -6.98 10.01 18.70
N TRP A 146 -7.81 10.87 18.12
CA TRP A 146 -7.99 10.99 16.67
C TRP A 146 -6.91 11.78 15.94
N THR A 147 -6.08 12.50 16.66
CA THR A 147 -4.94 13.26 16.12
C THR A 147 -3.61 12.61 16.42
N SER A 148 -3.59 11.55 17.25
CA SER A 148 -2.41 10.79 17.60
C SER A 148 -2.41 9.46 16.85
N ALA A 149 -1.30 9.15 16.16
CA ALA A 149 -1.15 7.89 15.43
C ALA A 149 -0.90 6.68 16.35
N TRP A 150 -0.60 6.91 17.62
CA TRP A 150 -0.25 5.88 18.60
C TRP A 150 -0.84 6.17 19.98
N SER A 151 -1.04 5.12 20.75
CA SER A 151 -1.43 5.19 22.15
C SER A 151 -0.21 5.11 23.09
N PRO A 152 -0.30 5.64 24.33
CA PRO A 152 0.68 5.41 25.37
C PRO A 152 0.83 3.91 25.71
N LEU A 153 2.01 3.53 26.22
CA LEU A 153 2.26 2.17 26.71
C LEU A 153 1.24 1.79 27.80
N LEU A 154 0.81 0.53 27.78
CA LEU A 154 -0.09 -0.08 28.75
C LEU A 154 -1.52 0.51 28.80
N LYS A 155 -1.87 1.43 27.92
CA LYS A 155 -3.26 1.79 27.68
C LYS A 155 -3.82 0.83 26.61
N GLY A 156 -4.99 0.30 26.88
CA GLY A 156 -5.67 -0.65 25.99
C GLY A 156 -6.08 -0.02 24.65
N PRO A 157 -6.69 -0.80 23.77
CA PRO A 157 -7.16 -0.33 22.45
C PRO A 157 -8.17 0.80 22.53
N ASP A 158 -8.80 1.01 23.70
CA ASP A 158 -9.77 2.08 23.92
C ASP A 158 -9.14 3.48 23.97
N ALA A 159 -7.82 3.58 24.17
CA ALA A 159 -7.14 4.87 24.23
C ALA A 159 -6.87 5.48 22.84
N ASN A 160 -6.95 4.69 21.77
CA ASN A 160 -6.69 5.16 20.40
C ASN A 160 -7.46 4.26 19.41
N PRO A 161 -8.10 4.82 18.37
CA PRO A 161 -8.81 4.04 17.35
C PRO A 161 -7.94 2.98 16.64
N MET A 162 -6.65 3.21 16.54
CA MET A 162 -5.69 2.26 15.96
C MET A 162 -5.41 1.06 16.88
N GLY A 163 -5.64 1.19 18.18
CA GLY A 163 -5.44 0.12 19.16
C GLY A 163 -3.99 -0.35 19.33
N VAL A 164 -3.02 0.42 18.81
CA VAL A 164 -1.60 0.06 18.79
C VAL A 164 -0.81 1.08 19.60
N ASP A 165 -0.01 0.60 20.55
CA ASP A 165 0.88 1.45 21.30
C ASP A 165 2.12 1.89 20.48
N TRP A 166 2.75 2.99 20.90
CA TRP A 166 3.90 3.53 20.18
C TRP A 166 5.09 2.54 20.11
N PHE A 167 5.25 1.71 21.13
CA PHE A 167 6.35 0.73 21.16
C PHE A 167 6.15 -0.36 20.11
N ALA A 168 4.95 -0.92 20.03
CA ALA A 168 4.60 -1.90 19.00
C ALA A 168 4.68 -1.29 17.59
N MET A 169 4.31 -0.01 17.43
CA MET A 169 4.43 0.68 16.15
C MET A 169 5.88 0.90 15.73
N VAL A 170 6.74 1.38 16.62
CA VAL A 170 8.14 1.69 16.29
C VAL A 170 8.98 0.42 16.16
N PHE A 171 8.95 -0.44 17.18
CA PHE A 171 9.82 -1.64 17.23
C PHE A 171 9.22 -2.86 16.53
N GLY A 172 7.92 -2.97 16.46
CA GLY A 172 7.27 -4.02 15.69
C GLY A 172 7.17 -3.64 14.22
N LEU A 173 6.14 -2.89 13.88
CA LEU A 173 5.81 -2.58 12.49
C LEU A 173 6.87 -1.70 11.81
N GLY A 174 7.31 -0.63 12.46
CA GLY A 174 8.29 0.31 11.90
C GLY A 174 9.63 -0.35 11.63
N PHE A 175 10.18 -1.09 12.61
CA PHE A 175 11.44 -1.78 12.45
C PHE A 175 11.34 -2.92 11.42
N VAL A 176 10.32 -3.76 11.51
CA VAL A 176 10.15 -4.91 10.59
C VAL A 176 9.91 -4.42 9.16
N LEU A 177 9.06 -3.42 8.94
CA LEU A 177 8.82 -2.90 7.60
C LEU A 177 10.01 -2.11 7.07
N SER A 178 10.63 -1.25 7.89
CA SER A 178 11.74 -0.43 7.41
C SER A 178 12.99 -1.26 7.18
N PHE A 179 13.39 -2.07 8.15
CA PHE A 179 14.62 -2.85 8.05
C PHE A 179 14.42 -4.14 7.24
N GLY A 180 13.39 -4.91 7.57
CA GLY A 180 13.12 -6.17 6.88
C GLY A 180 12.77 -5.95 5.41
N TYR A 181 11.80 -5.10 5.11
CA TYR A 181 11.35 -4.85 3.73
C TYR A 181 12.44 -4.19 2.87
N TRP A 182 12.98 -3.04 3.32
CA TRP A 182 13.96 -2.30 2.52
C TRP A 182 15.29 -3.03 2.31
N CYS A 183 15.70 -3.88 3.27
CA CYS A 183 16.97 -4.59 3.18
C CYS A 183 16.87 -5.97 2.52
N THR A 184 15.70 -6.60 2.50
CA THR A 184 15.56 -8.00 2.07
C THR A 184 14.58 -8.22 0.93
N ASP A 185 13.68 -7.26 0.67
CA ASP A 185 12.72 -7.39 -0.43
C ASP A 185 13.44 -7.32 -1.77
N PHE A 186 13.24 -8.34 -2.61
CA PHE A 186 13.90 -8.45 -3.90
C PHE A 186 13.54 -7.30 -4.85
N LEU A 187 12.31 -6.81 -4.82
CA LEU A 187 11.86 -5.73 -5.69
C LEU A 187 12.60 -4.43 -5.38
N VAL A 188 12.87 -4.16 -4.09
CA VAL A 188 13.61 -2.99 -3.65
C VAL A 188 15.10 -3.14 -3.95
N VAL A 189 15.68 -4.26 -3.54
CA VAL A 189 17.11 -4.54 -3.72
C VAL A 189 17.50 -4.60 -5.20
N GLN A 190 16.65 -5.13 -6.06
CA GLN A 190 16.89 -5.19 -7.51
C GLN A 190 17.10 -3.80 -8.13
N ARG A 191 16.40 -2.78 -7.66
CA ARG A 191 16.57 -1.40 -8.16
C ARG A 191 17.91 -0.81 -7.75
N ALA A 192 18.31 -1.03 -6.50
CA ALA A 192 19.63 -0.63 -6.02
C ALA A 192 20.77 -1.33 -6.80
N MET A 193 20.59 -2.62 -7.11
CA MET A 193 21.56 -3.40 -7.90
C MET A 193 21.62 -2.99 -9.38
N ALA A 194 20.58 -2.36 -9.90
CA ALA A 194 20.56 -1.82 -11.27
C ALA A 194 21.29 -0.48 -11.41
N ALA A 195 21.70 0.15 -10.32
CA ALA A 195 22.42 1.40 -10.33
C ALA A 195 23.86 1.26 -10.89
N LYS A 196 24.39 2.33 -11.49
CA LYS A 196 25.73 2.33 -12.10
C LYS A 196 26.86 2.09 -11.11
N ASN A 197 26.72 2.59 -9.90
CA ASN A 197 27.73 2.50 -8.83
C ASN A 197 27.06 2.61 -7.46
N MET A 198 27.83 2.35 -6.39
CA MET A 198 27.35 2.41 -5.01
C MET A 198 26.86 3.80 -4.58
N SER A 199 27.36 4.87 -5.18
CA SER A 199 26.91 6.24 -4.87
C SER A 199 25.57 6.59 -5.53
N ALA A 200 25.17 5.85 -6.56
CA ALA A 200 23.90 6.02 -7.27
C ALA A 200 22.81 5.07 -6.75
N ALA A 201 23.19 4.05 -6.02
CA ALA A 201 22.29 3.11 -5.37
C ALA A 201 21.74 3.69 -4.05
#